data_47833e68e3d744c89e32ef3d409c8924
#
_entry.id   47833e68e3d744c89e32ef3d409c8924
#
_cell.length_a   1.000
_cell.length_b   1.000
_cell.length_c   1.000
_cell.angle_alpha   90.00
_cell.angle_beta   90.00
_cell.angle_gamma   90.00
#
_symmetry.space_group_name_H-M   'P 1'
#
loop_
_entity.id
_entity.type
_entity.pdbx_description
1 polymer ?
#
loop_
_entity_poly.entity_id
_entity_poly.type
_entity_poly.pdbx_seq_one_letter_code
_entity_poly.pdbx_strand_id
1 'polypeptide(L)'
;MDKKELLSGYEITGDENFSRELNPIPHSLDVQLDDLHELALKGKKSSIKKFIRLIEKYPRVPMLKNYLSVLYSNMGQIEKSHEVNHWIVAEHPDYLFGKLNLAAEYYTKEEYDKIPEVLGEYMELKKLYPERDKFHIVEVSGFFKISILYFSAIENLEQAEIRLDILKEIAPESADLEMAKKYFNIAQMEAAMHNMATAKEDWIEIDVKKTALTDIDAPPEFTHKQINLLYENDFFLDKKLITEILALPRQSLIEDLNKVLEDSIVRFNYFKTKADDGGFDDKYYSFVIHTLFLLSEIEATESIENILNVLRQDNDYVELYIGDILTEYMWLVLYKTASSELDTYKQYMFEPGIYTFNKGSVSEMANQIAQHQTHRKDEVIEWYRDVFHFFLKSSNNF
;
A
#
# COMPACT_ATOMS: atom_id res chain seq x y z
N MET A 1 -7.95 11.23 -22.62
CA MET A 1 -7.18 10.77 -23.81
C MET A 1 -7.33 9.28 -23.88
N ASP A 2 -7.62 8.73 -25.06
CA ASP A 2 -7.84 7.29 -25.18
C ASP A 2 -6.57 6.55 -25.62
N LYS A 3 -6.60 5.20 -25.50
CA LYS A 3 -5.50 4.32 -25.87
C LYS A 3 -5.06 4.45 -27.33
N LYS A 4 -5.99 4.67 -28.26
CA LYS A 4 -5.70 4.78 -29.69
C LYS A 4 -4.93 6.06 -30.00
N GLU A 5 -5.27 7.15 -29.32
CA GLU A 5 -4.58 8.43 -29.46
C GLU A 5 -3.12 8.30 -28.97
N LEU A 6 -2.90 7.65 -27.81
CA LEU A 6 -1.57 7.47 -27.21
C LEU A 6 -0.59 6.65 -28.05
N LEU A 7 -1.08 5.73 -28.84
CA LEU A 7 -0.29 4.87 -29.74
C LEU A 7 -0.30 5.34 -31.21
N SER A 8 -0.93 6.47 -31.50
CA SER A 8 -1.03 6.97 -32.87
C SER A 8 0.24 7.69 -33.32
N GLY A 9 0.57 7.55 -34.60
CA GLY A 9 1.63 8.33 -35.28
C GLY A 9 3.04 7.85 -35.08
N TYR A 10 3.26 6.64 -34.49
CA TYR A 10 4.58 6.01 -34.44
C TYR A 10 4.48 4.48 -34.38
N GLU A 11 5.57 3.82 -34.75
CA GLU A 11 5.76 2.37 -34.63
C GLU A 11 6.59 2.01 -33.39
N ILE A 12 6.30 0.85 -32.80
CA ILE A 12 7.10 0.27 -31.71
C ILE A 12 7.95 -0.85 -32.28
N THR A 13 9.25 -0.84 -32.03
CA THR A 13 10.17 -1.87 -32.48
C THR A 13 10.92 -2.53 -31.32
N GLY A 14 11.17 -3.84 -31.46
CA GLY A 14 12.11 -4.58 -30.61
C GLY A 14 13.51 -4.75 -31.25
N ASP A 15 13.80 -4.10 -32.35
CA ASP A 15 15.10 -4.21 -33.03
C ASP A 15 16.21 -3.53 -32.20
N GLU A 16 17.13 -4.34 -31.68
CA GLU A 16 18.26 -3.87 -30.87
C GLU A 16 19.17 -2.87 -31.63
N ASN A 17 19.22 -2.93 -32.97
CA ASN A 17 20.04 -2.01 -33.76
C ASN A 17 19.43 -0.60 -33.86
N PHE A 18 18.11 -0.48 -33.67
CA PHE A 18 17.42 0.80 -33.80
C PHE A 18 17.96 1.87 -32.83
N SER A 19 18.27 1.51 -31.59
CA SER A 19 18.89 2.43 -30.63
C SER A 19 20.27 2.95 -31.08
N ARG A 20 21.00 2.14 -31.85
CA ARG A 20 22.31 2.48 -32.44
C ARG A 20 22.17 3.42 -33.64
N GLU A 21 21.10 3.32 -34.40
CA GLU A 21 20.78 4.23 -35.51
C GLU A 21 20.49 5.64 -34.99
N LEU A 22 19.71 5.74 -33.88
CA LEU A 22 19.39 7.03 -33.26
C LEU A 22 20.59 7.71 -32.61
N ASN A 23 21.44 6.92 -31.97
CA ASN A 23 22.65 7.40 -31.26
C ASN A 23 23.88 6.66 -31.79
N PRO A 24 24.47 7.09 -32.92
CA PRO A 24 25.59 6.40 -33.51
C PRO A 24 26.74 6.18 -32.54
N ILE A 25 27.08 4.93 -32.32
CA ILE A 25 28.09 4.50 -31.36
C ILE A 25 29.30 3.96 -32.15
N PRO A 26 30.53 4.44 -31.86
CA PRO A 26 31.70 3.85 -32.49
C PRO A 26 31.81 2.36 -32.22
N HIS A 27 32.12 1.55 -33.24
CA HIS A 27 32.19 0.10 -33.14
C HIS A 27 33.09 -0.38 -32.00
N SER A 28 34.21 0.29 -31.72
CA SER A 28 35.09 -0.04 -30.59
C SER A 28 34.47 0.14 -29.20
N LEU A 29 33.43 0.95 -29.10
CA LEU A 29 32.64 1.12 -27.89
C LEU A 29 31.44 0.18 -27.87
N ASP A 30 30.78 -0.03 -29.00
CA ASP A 30 29.61 -0.87 -29.19
C ASP A 30 29.84 -2.28 -28.65
N VAL A 31 30.93 -2.92 -28.98
CA VAL A 31 31.32 -4.26 -28.50
C VAL A 31 31.52 -4.37 -26.97
N GLN A 32 31.53 -3.25 -26.28
CA GLN A 32 31.72 -3.20 -24.82
C GLN A 32 30.44 -2.79 -24.06
N LEU A 33 29.36 -2.46 -24.77
CA LEU A 33 28.17 -1.86 -24.11
C LEU A 33 27.53 -2.79 -23.09
N ASP A 34 27.43 -4.07 -23.39
CA ASP A 34 26.83 -5.07 -22.47
C ASP A 34 27.68 -5.21 -21.20
N ASP A 35 29.00 -5.31 -21.36
CA ASP A 35 29.93 -5.34 -20.22
C ASP A 35 29.86 -4.06 -19.38
N LEU A 36 29.69 -2.90 -20.03
CA LEU A 36 29.55 -1.61 -19.35
C LEU A 36 28.23 -1.52 -18.59
N HIS A 37 27.15 -2.00 -19.19
CA HIS A 37 25.86 -2.06 -18.53
C HIS A 37 25.93 -2.94 -17.28
N GLU A 38 26.48 -4.15 -17.38
CA GLU A 38 26.69 -5.01 -16.21
C GLU A 38 27.58 -4.35 -15.13
N LEU A 39 28.63 -3.63 -15.53
CA LEU A 39 29.48 -2.91 -14.58
C LEU A 39 28.73 -1.81 -13.84
N ALA A 40 27.80 -1.12 -14.52
CA ALA A 40 26.92 -0.12 -13.91
C ALA A 40 25.99 -0.79 -12.88
N LEU A 41 25.36 -1.91 -13.25
CA LEU A 41 24.47 -2.65 -12.37
C LEU A 41 25.17 -3.22 -11.12
N LYS A 42 26.44 -3.63 -11.24
CA LYS A 42 27.23 -4.16 -10.11
C LYS A 42 27.59 -3.11 -9.05
N GLY A 43 27.39 -1.82 -9.30
CA GLY A 43 27.57 -0.74 -8.31
C GLY A 43 28.99 -0.64 -7.71
N LYS A 44 30.06 -0.99 -8.46
CA LYS A 44 31.42 -1.00 -7.92
C LYS A 44 32.12 0.34 -8.11
N LYS A 45 32.58 0.96 -7.01
CA LYS A 45 33.32 2.24 -6.99
C LYS A 45 34.52 2.28 -7.96
N SER A 46 35.20 1.15 -8.16
CA SER A 46 36.33 1.04 -9.10
C SER A 46 35.96 1.33 -10.55
N SER A 47 34.67 1.14 -10.93
CA SER A 47 34.16 1.35 -12.29
C SER A 47 34.00 2.84 -12.65
N ILE A 48 33.87 3.74 -11.67
CA ILE A 48 33.66 5.20 -11.91
C ILE A 48 34.73 5.77 -12.84
N LYS A 49 36.02 5.52 -12.54
CA LYS A 49 37.13 6.04 -13.37
C LYS A 49 37.05 5.54 -14.81
N LYS A 50 36.59 4.33 -15.05
CA LYS A 50 36.39 3.78 -16.40
C LYS A 50 35.31 4.56 -17.15
N PHE A 51 34.14 4.79 -16.52
CA PHE A 51 33.07 5.56 -17.13
C PHE A 51 33.48 7.01 -17.43
N ILE A 52 34.12 7.70 -16.50
CA ILE A 52 34.59 9.08 -16.70
C ILE A 52 35.52 9.16 -17.93
N ARG A 53 36.52 8.27 -18.04
CA ARG A 53 37.43 8.24 -19.20
C ARG A 53 36.71 7.94 -20.52
N LEU A 54 35.68 7.08 -20.49
CA LEU A 54 34.89 6.77 -21.67
C LEU A 54 34.01 7.94 -22.09
N ILE A 55 33.44 8.67 -21.13
CA ILE A 55 32.65 9.88 -21.39
C ILE A 55 33.54 10.98 -21.97
N GLU A 56 34.71 11.19 -21.42
CA GLU A 56 35.71 12.14 -21.97
C GLU A 56 36.11 11.78 -23.41
N LYS A 57 36.28 10.49 -23.68
CA LYS A 57 36.65 9.99 -25.03
C LYS A 57 35.49 10.04 -26.03
N TYR A 58 34.27 9.82 -25.56
CA TYR A 58 33.05 9.72 -26.37
C TYR A 58 31.94 10.65 -25.84
N PRO A 59 32.14 11.97 -25.81
CA PRO A 59 31.24 12.92 -25.14
C PRO A 59 29.83 12.97 -25.77
N ARG A 60 29.69 12.56 -27.03
CA ARG A 60 28.42 12.56 -27.76
C ARG A 60 27.59 11.30 -27.57
N VAL A 61 28.02 10.34 -26.72
CA VAL A 61 27.32 9.09 -26.45
C VAL A 61 26.63 9.21 -25.11
N PRO A 62 25.32 9.58 -25.06
CA PRO A 62 24.57 9.84 -23.80
C PRO A 62 24.45 8.60 -22.93
N MET A 63 24.43 7.42 -23.55
CA MET A 63 24.33 6.14 -22.87
C MET A 63 25.42 5.91 -21.82
N LEU A 64 26.65 6.41 -22.05
CA LEU A 64 27.73 6.28 -21.08
C LEU A 64 27.46 7.08 -19.80
N LYS A 65 26.88 8.28 -19.92
CA LYS A 65 26.43 9.06 -18.76
C LYS A 65 25.27 8.38 -18.07
N ASN A 66 24.34 7.81 -18.84
CA ASN A 66 23.23 7.04 -18.26
C ASN A 66 23.75 5.86 -17.41
N TYR A 67 24.73 5.11 -17.91
CA TYR A 67 25.37 4.04 -17.13
C TYR A 67 26.10 4.57 -15.89
N LEU A 68 26.70 5.75 -15.94
CA LEU A 68 27.32 6.38 -14.77
C LEU A 68 26.27 6.78 -13.73
N SER A 69 25.12 7.29 -14.15
CA SER A 69 23.98 7.58 -13.26
C SER A 69 23.47 6.29 -12.57
N VAL A 70 23.26 5.23 -13.33
CA VAL A 70 22.86 3.90 -12.79
C VAL A 70 23.92 3.37 -11.81
N LEU A 71 25.22 3.52 -12.13
CA LEU A 71 26.31 3.13 -11.25
C LEU A 71 26.24 3.84 -9.90
N TYR A 72 26.05 5.17 -9.91
CA TYR A 72 25.92 5.96 -8.68
C TYR A 72 24.69 5.58 -7.88
N SER A 73 23.55 5.37 -8.55
CA SER A 73 22.31 4.93 -7.90
C SER A 73 22.50 3.57 -7.19
N ASN A 74 23.09 2.58 -7.86
CA ASN A 74 23.38 1.26 -7.30
C ASN A 74 24.44 1.27 -6.18
N MET A 75 25.20 2.34 -6.06
CA MET A 75 26.12 2.59 -4.94
C MET A 75 25.46 3.34 -3.78
N GLY A 76 24.18 3.70 -3.87
CA GLY A 76 23.49 4.54 -2.90
C GLY A 76 23.92 6.02 -2.91
N GLN A 77 24.65 6.46 -3.95
CA GLN A 77 25.09 7.87 -4.12
C GLN A 77 24.05 8.63 -4.95
N ILE A 78 22.86 8.79 -4.40
CA ILE A 78 21.68 9.30 -5.11
C ILE A 78 21.90 10.72 -5.63
N GLU A 79 22.48 11.62 -4.85
CA GLU A 79 22.76 13.00 -5.26
C GLU A 79 23.66 13.05 -6.49
N LYS A 80 24.69 12.18 -6.57
CA LYS A 80 25.55 12.11 -7.74
C LYS A 80 24.86 11.50 -8.95
N SER A 81 23.97 10.56 -8.74
CA SER A 81 23.10 10.05 -9.81
C SER A 81 22.26 11.19 -10.39
N HIS A 82 21.66 12.02 -9.53
CA HIS A 82 20.89 13.19 -9.92
C HIS A 82 21.74 14.23 -10.66
N GLU A 83 22.94 14.57 -10.17
CA GLU A 83 23.88 15.46 -10.88
C GLU A 83 24.15 14.97 -12.31
N VAL A 84 24.34 13.65 -12.49
CA VAL A 84 24.55 13.06 -13.80
C VAL A 84 23.29 13.12 -14.67
N ASN A 85 22.09 12.93 -14.11
CA ASN A 85 20.82 13.06 -14.85
C ASN A 85 20.65 14.49 -15.39
N HIS A 86 20.89 15.51 -14.57
CA HIS A 86 20.87 16.91 -15.01
C HIS A 86 21.91 17.18 -16.09
N TRP A 87 23.12 16.62 -15.96
CA TRP A 87 24.15 16.72 -16.99
C TRP A 87 23.71 16.07 -18.30
N ILE A 88 23.07 14.89 -18.27
CA ILE A 88 22.55 14.24 -19.49
C ILE A 88 21.55 15.16 -20.19
N VAL A 89 20.55 15.66 -19.49
CA VAL A 89 19.48 16.47 -20.09
C VAL A 89 20.04 17.80 -20.64
N ALA A 90 21.01 18.41 -19.97
CA ALA A 90 21.63 19.63 -20.41
C ALA A 90 22.44 19.47 -21.73
N GLU A 91 23.19 18.37 -21.87
CA GLU A 91 24.00 18.12 -23.06
C GLU A 91 23.32 17.32 -24.17
N HIS A 92 22.30 16.51 -23.79
CA HIS A 92 21.56 15.62 -24.69
C HIS A 92 20.06 15.78 -24.48
N PRO A 93 19.45 16.93 -24.77
CA PRO A 93 18.01 17.20 -24.46
C PRO A 93 17.05 16.29 -25.21
N ASP A 94 17.48 15.67 -26.30
CA ASP A 94 16.66 14.73 -27.08
C ASP A 94 16.83 13.26 -26.66
N TYR A 95 17.66 12.99 -25.65
CA TYR A 95 17.87 11.63 -25.17
C TYR A 95 16.78 11.24 -24.18
N LEU A 96 15.84 10.38 -24.62
CA LEU A 96 14.65 10.05 -23.84
C LEU A 96 14.97 9.46 -22.45
N PHE A 97 15.94 8.54 -22.36
CA PHE A 97 16.29 7.96 -21.05
C PHE A 97 16.81 9.00 -20.05
N GLY A 98 17.48 10.07 -20.52
CA GLY A 98 17.86 11.19 -19.65
C GLY A 98 16.63 11.92 -19.08
N LYS A 99 15.63 12.17 -19.93
CA LYS A 99 14.35 12.76 -19.52
C LYS A 99 13.61 11.84 -18.54
N LEU A 100 13.57 10.53 -18.81
CA LEU A 100 12.93 9.56 -17.93
C LEU A 100 13.59 9.49 -16.55
N ASN A 101 14.91 9.52 -16.49
CA ASN A 101 15.65 9.56 -15.23
C ASN A 101 15.38 10.83 -14.43
N LEU A 102 15.35 12.00 -15.11
CA LEU A 102 15.03 13.27 -14.45
C LEU A 102 13.59 13.31 -13.95
N ALA A 103 12.66 12.79 -14.74
CA ALA A 103 11.26 12.68 -14.31
C ALA A 103 11.10 11.70 -13.12
N ALA A 104 11.84 10.59 -13.11
CA ALA A 104 11.88 9.67 -11.97
C ALA A 104 12.49 10.31 -10.72
N GLU A 105 13.49 11.20 -10.87
CA GLU A 105 14.04 11.99 -9.77
C GLU A 105 13.00 12.95 -9.19
N TYR A 106 12.28 13.69 -10.04
CA TYR A 106 11.19 14.56 -9.59
C TYR A 106 10.07 13.79 -8.89
N TYR A 107 9.72 12.60 -9.41
CA TYR A 107 8.77 11.72 -8.76
C TYR A 107 9.21 11.33 -7.34
N THR A 108 10.48 10.93 -7.16
CA THR A 108 11.03 10.51 -5.86
C THR A 108 11.11 11.66 -4.85
N LYS A 109 11.21 12.90 -5.35
CA LYS A 109 11.23 14.14 -4.55
C LYS A 109 9.85 14.73 -4.33
N GLU A 110 8.79 14.07 -4.81
CA GLU A 110 7.40 14.54 -4.78
C GLU A 110 7.21 15.90 -5.51
N GLU A 111 8.11 16.24 -6.42
CA GLU A 111 8.06 17.44 -7.26
C GLU A 111 7.28 17.17 -8.56
N TYR A 112 6.04 16.68 -8.41
CA TYR A 112 5.23 16.18 -9.54
C TYR A 112 4.93 17.24 -10.58
N ASP A 113 4.81 18.50 -10.19
CA ASP A 113 4.59 19.65 -11.07
C ASP A 113 5.69 19.85 -12.11
N LYS A 114 6.92 19.37 -11.86
CA LYS A 114 8.05 19.47 -12.78
C LYS A 114 8.10 18.37 -13.83
N ILE A 115 7.39 17.27 -13.65
CA ILE A 115 7.41 16.14 -14.58
C ILE A 115 6.85 16.50 -15.96
N PRO A 116 5.70 17.25 -16.08
CA PRO A 116 5.22 17.73 -17.36
C PRO A 116 6.19 18.64 -18.13
N GLU A 117 7.06 19.39 -17.43
CA GLU A 117 8.07 20.23 -18.08
C GLU A 117 9.11 19.39 -18.84
N VAL A 118 9.36 18.15 -18.38
CA VAL A 118 10.35 17.22 -18.94
C VAL A 118 9.74 16.30 -20.00
N LEU A 119 8.55 15.72 -19.72
CA LEU A 119 7.91 14.70 -20.54
C LEU A 119 6.76 15.22 -21.39
N GLY A 120 6.47 16.53 -21.31
CA GLY A 120 5.34 17.16 -21.98
C GLY A 120 4.05 17.07 -21.16
N GLU A 121 3.21 18.09 -21.28
CA GLU A 121 1.95 18.26 -20.53
C GLU A 121 0.99 17.07 -20.69
N TYR A 122 0.95 16.48 -21.88
CA TYR A 122 0.02 15.39 -22.18
C TYR A 122 0.59 13.99 -21.97
N MET A 123 1.87 13.86 -21.66
CA MET A 123 2.56 12.57 -21.56
C MET A 123 2.34 11.69 -22.78
N GLU A 124 2.69 12.24 -23.97
CA GLU A 124 2.56 11.57 -25.28
C GLU A 124 3.90 11.60 -26.02
N LEU A 125 4.42 10.42 -26.38
CA LEU A 125 5.70 10.30 -27.08
C LEU A 125 5.72 11.06 -28.42
N LYS A 126 4.64 10.99 -29.21
CA LYS A 126 4.58 11.68 -30.50
C LYS A 126 4.54 13.20 -30.37
N LYS A 127 3.97 13.74 -29.30
CA LYS A 127 4.03 15.18 -29.00
C LYS A 127 5.38 15.63 -28.46
N LEU A 128 6.02 14.77 -27.66
CA LEU A 128 7.36 15.03 -27.14
C LEU A 128 8.43 14.96 -28.25
N TYR A 129 8.23 14.08 -29.24
CA TYR A 129 9.14 13.90 -30.39
C TYR A 129 8.35 13.90 -31.70
N PRO A 130 7.90 15.05 -32.18
CA PRO A 130 7.05 15.15 -33.38
C PRO A 130 7.68 14.56 -34.65
N GLU A 131 9.00 14.63 -34.76
CA GLU A 131 9.77 14.17 -35.93
C GLU A 131 10.12 12.66 -35.88
N ARG A 132 9.83 11.98 -34.76
CA ARG A 132 10.11 10.54 -34.63
C ARG A 132 8.88 9.71 -34.94
N ASP A 133 8.99 8.82 -35.92
CA ASP A 133 7.93 7.88 -36.32
C ASP A 133 8.15 6.47 -35.78
N LYS A 134 9.22 6.24 -34.98
CA LYS A 134 9.56 4.94 -34.43
C LYS A 134 10.24 5.05 -33.08
N PHE A 135 9.88 4.17 -32.15
CA PHE A 135 10.48 4.08 -30.82
C PHE A 135 10.81 2.64 -30.47
N HIS A 136 11.88 2.44 -29.73
CA HIS A 136 12.22 1.12 -29.20
C HIS A 136 11.28 0.77 -28.04
N ILE A 137 10.93 -0.52 -27.93
CA ILE A 137 10.01 -1.01 -26.86
C ILE A 137 10.46 -0.60 -25.45
N VAL A 138 11.76 -0.58 -25.15
CA VAL A 138 12.29 -0.16 -23.86
C VAL A 138 12.07 1.35 -23.60
N GLU A 139 12.13 2.19 -24.65
CA GLU A 139 11.82 3.62 -24.54
C GLU A 139 10.33 3.82 -24.21
N VAL A 140 9.46 3.10 -24.92
CA VAL A 140 8.00 3.18 -24.75
C VAL A 140 7.60 2.66 -23.37
N SER A 141 8.16 1.53 -22.96
CA SER A 141 7.92 0.92 -21.65
C SER A 141 8.32 1.87 -20.50
N GLY A 142 9.53 2.41 -20.56
CA GLY A 142 10.00 3.37 -19.57
C GLY A 142 9.17 4.65 -19.52
N PHE A 143 8.75 5.17 -20.69
CA PHE A 143 7.89 6.34 -20.77
C PHE A 143 6.51 6.11 -20.14
N PHE A 144 5.84 5.00 -20.48
CA PHE A 144 4.55 4.69 -19.88
C PHE A 144 4.66 4.39 -18.40
N LYS A 145 5.71 3.71 -17.94
CA LYS A 145 5.94 3.53 -16.51
C LYS A 145 5.97 4.89 -15.77
N ILE A 146 6.80 5.82 -16.19
CA ILE A 146 6.89 7.14 -15.52
C ILE A 146 5.57 7.91 -15.63
N SER A 147 4.88 7.83 -16.77
CA SER A 147 3.56 8.45 -16.93
C SER A 147 2.52 7.85 -15.97
N ILE A 148 2.51 6.52 -15.77
CA ILE A 148 1.63 5.84 -14.82
C ILE A 148 1.93 6.30 -13.40
N LEU A 149 3.20 6.35 -13.00
CA LEU A 149 3.62 6.83 -11.69
C LEU A 149 3.13 8.27 -11.46
N TYR A 150 3.34 9.16 -12.44
CA TYR A 150 2.90 10.54 -12.37
C TYR A 150 1.39 10.68 -12.21
N PHE A 151 0.61 10.05 -13.11
CA PHE A 151 -0.85 10.14 -13.05
C PHE A 151 -1.43 9.48 -11.78
N SER A 152 -0.78 8.45 -11.28
CA SER A 152 -1.12 7.85 -9.99
C SER A 152 -0.89 8.83 -8.83
N ALA A 153 0.25 9.52 -8.81
CA ALA A 153 0.60 10.46 -7.76
C ALA A 153 -0.28 11.72 -7.72
N ILE A 154 -0.81 12.15 -8.87
CA ILE A 154 -1.76 13.28 -8.96
C ILE A 154 -3.23 12.82 -8.95
N GLU A 155 -3.50 11.60 -8.53
CA GLU A 155 -4.84 11.00 -8.39
C GLU A 155 -5.66 10.92 -9.70
N ASN A 156 -5.02 11.06 -10.85
CA ASN A 156 -5.67 10.86 -12.15
C ASN A 156 -5.62 9.38 -12.58
N LEU A 157 -6.33 8.56 -11.82
CA LEU A 157 -6.30 7.10 -11.96
C LEU A 157 -6.79 6.62 -13.34
N GLU A 158 -7.72 7.34 -13.96
CA GLU A 158 -8.20 7.02 -15.32
C GLU A 158 -7.05 7.07 -16.35
N GLN A 159 -6.25 8.13 -16.31
CA GLN A 159 -5.12 8.29 -17.23
C GLN A 159 -3.96 7.32 -16.90
N ALA A 160 -3.79 6.97 -15.64
CA ALA A 160 -2.84 5.94 -15.23
C ALA A 160 -3.27 4.55 -15.74
N GLU A 161 -4.56 4.17 -15.59
CA GLU A 161 -5.10 2.88 -16.00
C GLU A 161 -4.99 2.65 -17.52
N ILE A 162 -5.38 3.65 -18.34
CA ILE A 162 -5.26 3.57 -19.80
C ILE A 162 -3.82 3.24 -20.21
N ARG A 163 -2.83 3.88 -19.59
CA ARG A 163 -1.41 3.65 -19.89
C ARG A 163 -0.92 2.31 -19.34
N LEU A 164 -1.44 1.88 -18.21
CA LEU A 164 -1.14 0.57 -17.66
C LEU A 164 -1.65 -0.55 -18.57
N ASP A 165 -2.84 -0.40 -19.16
CA ASP A 165 -3.39 -1.37 -20.11
C ASP A 165 -2.58 -1.41 -21.41
N ILE A 166 -2.08 -0.28 -21.89
CA ILE A 166 -1.13 -0.25 -23.00
C ILE A 166 0.14 -1.02 -22.64
N LEU A 167 0.71 -0.75 -21.47
CA LEU A 167 1.96 -1.37 -21.04
C LEU A 167 1.81 -2.90 -20.87
N LYS A 168 0.67 -3.38 -20.37
CA LYS A 168 0.32 -4.81 -20.31
C LYS A 168 0.33 -5.49 -21.68
N GLU A 169 -0.10 -4.80 -22.73
CA GLU A 169 -0.16 -5.36 -24.08
C GLU A 169 1.20 -5.35 -24.77
N ILE A 170 1.95 -4.25 -24.66
CA ILE A 170 3.19 -4.06 -25.41
C ILE A 170 4.40 -4.71 -24.74
N ALA A 171 4.41 -4.82 -23.40
CA ALA A 171 5.54 -5.30 -22.62
C ALA A 171 5.09 -6.13 -21.39
N PRO A 172 4.35 -7.25 -21.58
CA PRO A 172 3.70 -8.00 -20.50
C PRO A 172 4.65 -8.60 -19.46
N GLU A 173 5.91 -8.84 -19.82
CA GLU A 173 6.92 -9.45 -18.94
C GLU A 173 7.98 -8.44 -18.46
N SER A 174 7.76 -7.14 -18.66
CA SER A 174 8.76 -6.13 -18.33
C SER A 174 8.76 -5.79 -16.83
N ALA A 175 9.96 -5.53 -16.30
CA ALA A 175 10.11 -4.99 -14.94
C ALA A 175 9.41 -3.63 -14.78
N ASP A 176 9.30 -2.84 -15.86
CA ASP A 176 8.58 -1.57 -15.89
C ASP A 176 7.08 -1.77 -15.61
N LEU A 177 6.46 -2.83 -16.19
CA LEU A 177 5.07 -3.17 -15.92
C LEU A 177 4.85 -3.56 -14.45
N GLU A 178 5.71 -4.40 -13.89
CA GLU A 178 5.57 -4.83 -12.50
C GLU A 178 5.69 -3.65 -11.53
N MET A 179 6.62 -2.74 -11.79
CA MET A 179 6.75 -1.50 -11.02
C MET A 179 5.51 -0.61 -11.17
N ALA A 180 5.04 -0.38 -12.40
CA ALA A 180 3.88 0.44 -12.69
C ALA A 180 2.61 -0.11 -12.01
N LYS A 181 2.36 -1.42 -12.07
CA LYS A 181 1.26 -2.09 -11.35
C LYS A 181 1.31 -1.81 -9.85
N LYS A 182 2.49 -1.98 -9.25
CA LYS A 182 2.65 -1.77 -7.81
C LYS A 182 2.24 -0.36 -7.40
N TYR A 183 2.75 0.67 -8.06
CA TYR A 183 2.44 2.07 -7.73
C TYR A 183 1.01 2.44 -8.05
N PHE A 184 0.45 1.95 -9.16
CA PHE A 184 -0.95 2.15 -9.50
C PHE A 184 -1.89 1.55 -8.44
N ASN A 185 -1.62 0.32 -7.99
CA ASN A 185 -2.42 -0.33 -6.96
C ASN A 185 -2.35 0.43 -5.62
N ILE A 186 -1.16 0.95 -5.25
CA ILE A 186 -1.02 1.80 -4.06
C ILE A 186 -1.90 3.05 -4.20
N ALA A 187 -1.82 3.76 -5.32
CA ALA A 187 -2.62 4.96 -5.56
C ALA A 187 -4.13 4.66 -5.59
N GLN A 188 -4.56 3.53 -6.14
CA GLN A 188 -5.97 3.09 -6.06
C GLN A 188 -6.41 2.86 -4.61
N MET A 189 -5.56 2.24 -3.80
CA MET A 189 -5.85 2.05 -2.37
C MET A 189 -5.93 3.39 -1.64
N GLU A 190 -4.98 4.28 -1.85
CA GLU A 190 -4.96 5.62 -1.23
C GLU A 190 -6.19 6.43 -1.63
N ALA A 191 -6.57 6.45 -2.91
CA ALA A 191 -7.78 7.12 -3.38
C ALA A 191 -9.05 6.49 -2.78
N ALA A 192 -9.12 5.15 -2.68
CA ALA A 192 -10.23 4.48 -2.02
C ALA A 192 -10.30 4.84 -0.52
N MET A 193 -9.16 4.89 0.16
CA MET A 193 -9.07 5.29 1.56
C MET A 193 -9.46 6.77 1.77
N HIS A 194 -9.00 7.65 0.88
CA HIS A 194 -9.35 9.07 0.92
C HIS A 194 -10.86 9.28 0.72
N ASN A 195 -11.45 8.60 -0.27
CA ASN A 195 -12.90 8.62 -0.51
C ASN A 195 -13.70 8.04 0.67
N MET A 196 -13.16 7.04 1.37
CA MET A 196 -13.75 6.53 2.61
C MET A 196 -13.68 7.56 3.75
N ALA A 197 -12.59 8.32 3.84
CA ALA A 197 -12.41 9.34 4.87
C ALA A 197 -13.29 10.60 4.61
N THR A 198 -13.43 11.00 3.33
CA THR A 198 -14.23 12.16 2.93
C THR A 198 -15.74 11.87 2.91
N ALA A 199 -16.16 10.65 2.64
CA ALA A 199 -17.55 10.20 2.82
C ALA A 199 -18.05 10.37 4.28
N LYS A 200 -17.19 10.78 5.20
CA LYS A 200 -17.49 11.05 6.60
C LYS A 200 -18.28 12.35 6.85
N GLU A 201 -18.31 13.28 5.90
CA GLU A 201 -18.98 14.58 6.11
C GLU A 201 -20.50 14.59 5.88
N ASP A 202 -21.05 13.56 5.20
CA ASP A 202 -22.49 13.42 4.93
C ASP A 202 -23.21 12.34 5.78
N TRP A 203 -22.69 12.06 6.97
CA TRP A 203 -23.27 11.05 7.85
C TRP A 203 -24.62 11.52 8.40
N ILE A 204 -25.69 10.84 8.00
CA ILE A 204 -26.93 10.80 8.77
C ILE A 204 -26.53 10.24 10.15
N GLU A 205 -26.60 11.07 11.19
CA GLU A 205 -26.58 10.60 12.57
C GLU A 205 -27.65 9.52 12.69
N ILE A 206 -27.21 8.26 12.57
CA ILE A 206 -28.07 7.16 13.00
C ILE A 206 -28.08 7.30 14.51
N ASP A 207 -29.18 7.77 15.03
CA ASP A 207 -29.47 7.84 16.46
C ASP A 207 -29.33 6.41 17.01
N VAL A 208 -28.09 6.05 17.34
CA VAL A 208 -27.80 4.84 18.12
C VAL A 208 -28.51 5.14 19.43
N LYS A 209 -29.65 4.47 19.67
CA LYS A 209 -30.35 4.53 20.93
C LYS A 209 -29.31 4.40 22.03
N LYS A 210 -28.90 5.55 22.61
CA LYS A 210 -28.13 5.59 23.85
C LYS A 210 -29.00 4.90 24.87
N THR A 211 -28.72 3.62 25.07
CA THR A 211 -29.30 2.86 26.19
C THR A 211 -28.93 3.66 27.43
N ALA A 212 -29.91 4.09 28.18
CA ALA A 212 -29.73 4.91 29.35
C ALA A 212 -28.61 4.31 30.21
N LEU A 213 -27.57 5.11 30.48
CA LEU A 213 -26.47 4.78 31.36
C LEU A 213 -27.05 4.36 32.73
N THR A 214 -27.12 3.09 32.95
CA THR A 214 -27.24 2.57 34.31
C THR A 214 -25.84 2.69 34.89
N ASP A 215 -25.71 3.31 36.07
CA ASP A 215 -24.48 3.35 36.88
C ASP A 215 -24.09 1.91 37.27
N ILE A 216 -23.38 1.22 36.38
CA ILE A 216 -22.86 -0.13 36.64
C ILE A 216 -21.40 0.00 36.99
N ASP A 217 -21.11 0.18 38.29
CA ASP A 217 -19.75 0.24 38.83
C ASP A 217 -19.03 -1.11 38.87
N ALA A 218 -19.71 -2.20 38.59
CA ALA A 218 -19.20 -3.56 38.70
C ALA A 218 -19.19 -4.28 37.33
N PRO A 219 -18.16 -5.11 37.04
CA PRO A 219 -18.17 -5.96 35.86
C PRO A 219 -19.39 -6.94 35.88
N PRO A 220 -19.77 -7.48 34.71
CA PRO A 220 -20.81 -8.49 34.61
C PRO A 220 -20.44 -9.74 35.41
N GLU A 221 -21.44 -10.55 35.75
CA GLU A 221 -21.20 -11.86 36.36
C GLU A 221 -20.63 -12.85 35.33
N PHE A 222 -19.50 -13.44 35.67
CA PHE A 222 -18.83 -14.45 34.87
C PHE A 222 -19.03 -15.85 35.43
N THR A 223 -19.08 -16.84 34.55
CA THR A 223 -19.10 -18.26 34.93
C THR A 223 -17.77 -18.62 35.62
N HIS A 224 -16.67 -18.05 35.14
CA HIS A 224 -15.34 -18.33 35.65
C HIS A 224 -14.73 -17.11 36.35
N LYS A 225 -14.43 -17.25 37.64
CA LYS A 225 -13.91 -16.17 38.47
C LYS A 225 -12.55 -15.59 37.96
N GLN A 226 -11.78 -16.41 37.24
CA GLN A 226 -10.50 -16.00 36.65
C GLN A 226 -10.68 -14.84 35.67
N ILE A 227 -11.83 -14.71 35.00
CA ILE A 227 -12.12 -13.65 34.05
C ILE A 227 -12.16 -12.27 34.73
N ASN A 228 -12.57 -12.19 36.01
CA ASN A 228 -12.54 -10.93 36.77
C ASN A 228 -11.11 -10.38 36.88
N LEU A 229 -10.09 -11.26 36.89
CA LEU A 229 -8.70 -10.84 36.98
C LEU A 229 -8.22 -10.06 35.74
N LEU A 230 -8.90 -10.16 34.60
CA LEU A 230 -8.57 -9.33 33.41
C LEU A 230 -8.74 -7.83 33.71
N TYR A 231 -9.69 -7.46 34.59
CA TYR A 231 -9.96 -6.07 34.99
C TYR A 231 -9.02 -5.57 36.12
N GLU A 232 -8.20 -6.45 36.67
CA GLU A 232 -7.30 -6.14 37.80
C GLU A 232 -5.82 -6.10 37.36
N ASN A 233 -5.52 -6.55 36.12
CA ASN A 233 -4.18 -6.65 35.60
C ASN A 233 -3.88 -5.54 34.61
N ASP A 234 -2.62 -5.12 34.60
CA ASP A 234 -2.06 -4.16 33.64
C ASP A 234 -1.87 -4.82 32.27
N PHE A 235 -1.15 -4.15 31.38
CA PHE A 235 -0.90 -4.62 30.02
C PHE A 235 -0.27 -6.02 29.94
N PHE A 236 0.52 -6.43 30.94
CA PHE A 236 1.19 -7.73 30.96
C PHE A 236 0.46 -8.72 31.89
N LEU A 237 -0.21 -9.72 31.30
CA LEU A 237 -0.75 -10.83 32.05
C LEU A 237 0.32 -11.84 32.48
N ASP A 238 0.23 -12.31 33.71
CA ASP A 238 1.07 -13.43 34.17
C ASP A 238 0.80 -14.69 33.35
N LYS A 239 1.88 -15.35 32.91
CA LYS A 239 1.81 -16.57 32.11
C LYS A 239 0.96 -17.68 32.77
N LYS A 240 1.00 -17.76 34.10
CA LYS A 240 0.22 -18.74 34.86
C LYS A 240 -1.27 -18.45 34.73
N LEU A 241 -1.67 -17.18 34.86
CA LEU A 241 -3.06 -16.76 34.68
C LEU A 241 -3.56 -17.06 33.27
N ILE A 242 -2.77 -16.75 32.23
CA ILE A 242 -3.10 -17.09 30.84
C ILE A 242 -3.33 -18.60 30.70
N THR A 243 -2.44 -19.42 31.27
CA THR A 243 -2.56 -20.88 31.19
C THR A 243 -3.81 -21.38 31.92
N GLU A 244 -4.14 -20.81 33.08
CA GLU A 244 -5.32 -21.15 33.86
C GLU A 244 -6.62 -20.77 33.11
N ILE A 245 -6.65 -19.61 32.45
CA ILE A 245 -7.80 -19.17 31.64
C ILE A 245 -7.97 -20.08 30.41
N LEU A 246 -6.91 -20.36 29.68
CA LEU A 246 -6.95 -21.21 28.49
C LEU A 246 -7.29 -22.68 28.80
N ALA A 247 -7.15 -23.11 30.04
CA ALA A 247 -7.54 -24.45 30.49
C ALA A 247 -9.02 -24.55 30.85
N LEU A 248 -9.80 -23.47 30.84
CA LEU A 248 -11.24 -23.46 31.14
C LEU A 248 -12.02 -24.12 29.99
N PRO A 249 -13.25 -24.66 30.28
CA PRO A 249 -14.09 -25.23 29.24
C PRO A 249 -14.38 -24.21 28.14
N ARG A 250 -14.06 -24.57 26.91
CA ARG A 250 -14.03 -23.67 25.75
C ARG A 250 -15.32 -22.85 25.57
N GLN A 251 -16.49 -23.53 25.61
CA GLN A 251 -17.76 -22.85 25.34
C GLN A 251 -18.06 -21.75 26.36
N SER A 252 -17.98 -22.07 27.66
CA SER A 252 -18.23 -21.08 28.72
C SER A 252 -17.14 -20.03 28.85
N LEU A 253 -15.91 -20.35 28.44
CA LEU A 253 -14.82 -19.35 28.32
C LEU A 253 -15.16 -18.33 27.21
N ILE A 254 -15.59 -18.78 26.03
CA ILE A 254 -16.00 -17.88 24.93
C ILE A 254 -17.18 -16.99 25.38
N GLU A 255 -18.17 -17.55 26.05
CA GLU A 255 -19.31 -16.78 26.56
C GLU A 255 -18.86 -15.68 27.54
N ASP A 256 -17.98 -16.01 28.48
CA ASP A 256 -17.44 -15.05 29.42
C ASP A 256 -16.57 -13.97 28.73
N LEU A 257 -15.67 -14.35 27.79
CA LEU A 257 -14.85 -13.41 27.04
C LEU A 257 -15.70 -12.47 26.14
N ASN A 258 -16.77 -12.98 25.54
CA ASN A 258 -17.72 -12.15 24.80
C ASN A 258 -18.40 -11.11 25.70
N LYS A 259 -18.81 -11.51 26.93
CA LYS A 259 -19.33 -10.55 27.91
C LYS A 259 -18.32 -9.45 28.27
N VAL A 260 -17.02 -9.76 28.31
CA VAL A 260 -15.98 -8.74 28.54
C VAL A 260 -15.97 -7.71 27.41
N LEU A 261 -16.04 -8.15 26.13
CA LEU A 261 -16.11 -7.23 24.98
C LEU A 261 -17.39 -6.39 25.00
N GLU A 262 -18.54 -7.00 25.29
CA GLU A 262 -19.82 -6.28 25.43
C GLU A 262 -19.76 -5.24 26.56
N ASP A 263 -19.20 -5.61 27.69
CA ASP A 263 -19.02 -4.76 28.84
C ASP A 263 -18.12 -3.54 28.56
N SER A 264 -17.05 -3.74 27.80
CA SER A 264 -16.18 -2.64 27.40
C SER A 264 -16.89 -1.57 26.59
N ILE A 265 -17.88 -1.96 25.76
CA ILE A 265 -18.73 -1.06 24.98
C ILE A 265 -19.74 -0.36 25.90
N VAL A 266 -20.45 -1.13 26.71
CA VAL A 266 -21.51 -0.60 27.60
C VAL A 266 -20.95 0.37 28.64
N ARG A 267 -19.80 0.03 29.25
CA ARG A 267 -19.16 0.85 30.27
C ARG A 267 -18.02 1.73 29.75
N PHE A 268 -17.94 2.01 28.46
CA PHE A 268 -16.85 2.81 27.85
C PHE A 268 -16.60 4.14 28.58
N ASN A 269 -17.65 4.92 28.81
CA ASN A 269 -17.50 6.22 29.48
C ASN A 269 -16.98 6.09 30.94
N TYR A 270 -17.37 5.03 31.64
CA TYR A 270 -16.83 4.76 32.97
C TYR A 270 -15.33 4.49 32.93
N PHE A 271 -14.87 3.61 32.03
CA PHE A 271 -13.45 3.28 31.90
C PHE A 271 -12.62 4.46 31.37
N LYS A 272 -13.16 5.22 30.41
CA LYS A 272 -12.52 6.45 29.90
C LYS A 272 -12.28 7.45 31.04
N THR A 273 -13.29 7.72 31.84
CA THR A 273 -13.17 8.62 32.98
C THR A 273 -12.13 8.11 34.00
N LYS A 274 -12.11 6.80 34.28
CA LYS A 274 -11.12 6.20 35.19
C LYS A 274 -9.70 6.26 34.66
N ALA A 275 -9.51 6.03 33.36
CA ALA A 275 -8.21 6.17 32.74
C ALA A 275 -7.70 7.62 32.79
N ASP A 276 -8.56 8.60 32.51
CA ASP A 276 -8.21 10.02 32.58
C ASP A 276 -7.90 10.50 34.00
N ASP A 277 -8.72 10.13 35.00
CA ASP A 277 -8.55 10.52 36.40
C ASP A 277 -7.37 9.80 37.09
N GLY A 278 -7.10 8.57 36.67
CA GLY A 278 -6.06 7.69 37.26
C GLY A 278 -4.66 7.89 36.72
N GLY A 279 -4.42 8.82 35.78
CA GLY A 279 -3.12 9.04 35.16
C GLY A 279 -2.72 7.89 34.23
N PHE A 280 -3.66 7.33 33.46
CA PHE A 280 -3.47 6.21 32.54
C PHE A 280 -3.04 4.90 33.20
N ASP A 281 -3.79 4.44 34.20
CA ASP A 281 -3.61 3.10 34.79
C ASP A 281 -4.12 2.04 33.81
N ASP A 282 -3.20 1.24 33.28
CA ASP A 282 -3.42 0.26 32.19
C ASP A 282 -4.54 -0.77 32.48
N LYS A 283 -4.83 -1.05 33.73
CA LYS A 283 -5.91 -1.98 34.12
C LYS A 283 -7.31 -1.56 33.62
N TYR A 284 -7.51 -0.26 33.35
CA TYR A 284 -8.82 0.23 32.89
C TYR A 284 -9.06 0.04 31.40
N TYR A 285 -8.07 -0.40 30.63
CA TYR A 285 -8.21 -0.62 29.20
C TYR A 285 -7.57 -1.93 28.68
N SER A 286 -6.58 -2.49 29.35
CA SER A 286 -5.85 -3.68 28.87
C SER A 286 -6.70 -4.93 28.79
N PHE A 287 -7.79 -5.03 29.54
CA PHE A 287 -8.65 -6.20 29.55
C PHE A 287 -9.30 -6.50 28.19
N VAL A 288 -9.54 -5.48 27.37
CA VAL A 288 -10.06 -5.64 26.00
C VAL A 288 -9.02 -6.33 25.11
N ILE A 289 -7.78 -5.86 25.13
CA ILE A 289 -6.67 -6.46 24.38
C ILE A 289 -6.43 -7.90 24.83
N HIS A 290 -6.40 -8.14 26.13
CA HIS A 290 -6.25 -9.50 26.67
C HIS A 290 -7.35 -10.42 26.16
N THR A 291 -8.59 -9.95 26.15
CA THR A 291 -9.74 -10.71 25.68
C THR A 291 -9.62 -11.03 24.20
N LEU A 292 -9.25 -10.06 23.35
CA LEU A 292 -9.05 -10.26 21.93
C LEU A 292 -7.97 -11.32 21.65
N PHE A 293 -6.84 -11.26 22.36
CA PHE A 293 -5.78 -12.25 22.18
C PHE A 293 -6.16 -13.64 22.73
N LEU A 294 -6.89 -13.72 23.85
CA LEU A 294 -7.38 -15.01 24.38
C LEU A 294 -8.37 -15.65 23.41
N LEU A 295 -9.32 -14.90 22.83
CA LEU A 295 -10.23 -15.38 21.79
C LEU A 295 -9.49 -15.87 20.55
N SER A 296 -8.44 -15.14 20.16
CA SER A 296 -7.54 -15.49 19.05
C SER A 296 -6.80 -16.81 19.35
N GLU A 297 -6.29 -17.00 20.58
CA GLU A 297 -5.51 -18.19 20.93
C GLU A 297 -6.36 -19.46 20.96
N ILE A 298 -7.63 -19.37 21.33
CA ILE A 298 -8.57 -20.49 21.28
C ILE A 298 -9.30 -20.60 19.93
N GLU A 299 -8.94 -19.78 18.94
CA GLU A 299 -9.53 -19.74 17.60
C GLU A 299 -11.08 -19.65 17.66
N ALA A 300 -11.60 -18.69 18.46
CA ALA A 300 -13.02 -18.54 18.77
C ALA A 300 -13.78 -17.93 17.57
N THR A 301 -14.07 -18.73 16.55
CA THR A 301 -14.87 -18.31 15.37
C THR A 301 -16.28 -17.84 15.77
N GLU A 302 -16.81 -18.32 16.87
CA GLU A 302 -18.12 -17.94 17.43
C GLU A 302 -18.16 -16.48 17.93
N SER A 303 -16.99 -15.85 18.15
CA SER A 303 -16.87 -14.48 18.69
C SER A 303 -16.72 -13.42 17.60
N ILE A 304 -16.77 -13.78 16.30
CA ILE A 304 -16.52 -12.85 15.19
C ILE A 304 -17.38 -11.59 15.30
N GLU A 305 -18.67 -11.71 15.55
CA GLU A 305 -19.55 -10.55 15.66
C GLU A 305 -19.21 -9.66 16.87
N ASN A 306 -18.82 -10.23 18.01
CA ASN A 306 -18.39 -9.46 19.18
C ASN A 306 -17.09 -8.71 18.89
N ILE A 307 -16.14 -9.34 18.19
CA ILE A 307 -14.89 -8.70 17.75
C ILE A 307 -15.16 -7.57 16.74
N LEU A 308 -16.03 -7.80 15.76
CA LEU A 308 -16.43 -6.77 14.80
C LEU A 308 -17.21 -5.63 15.47
N ASN A 309 -18.00 -5.92 16.52
CA ASN A 309 -18.68 -4.87 17.31
C ASN A 309 -17.70 -3.95 18.02
N VAL A 310 -16.56 -4.46 18.50
CA VAL A 310 -15.46 -3.63 19.02
C VAL A 310 -14.91 -2.72 17.92
N LEU A 311 -14.72 -3.24 16.71
CA LEU A 311 -14.22 -2.46 15.57
C LEU A 311 -15.27 -1.52 14.93
N ARG A 312 -16.55 -1.63 15.30
CA ARG A 312 -17.61 -0.69 14.91
C ARG A 312 -17.68 0.55 15.81
N GLN A 313 -16.96 0.53 16.93
CA GLN A 313 -16.95 1.66 17.85
C GLN A 313 -16.23 2.87 17.27
N ASP A 314 -16.45 4.03 17.87
CA ASP A 314 -15.83 5.28 17.46
C ASP A 314 -14.32 5.32 17.70
N ASN A 315 -13.66 6.36 17.18
CA ASN A 315 -12.22 6.51 17.27
C ASN A 315 -11.73 6.62 18.73
N ASP A 316 -12.50 7.25 19.60
CA ASP A 316 -12.15 7.40 21.02
C ASP A 316 -12.09 6.04 21.73
N TYR A 317 -13.03 5.17 21.41
CA TYR A 317 -13.04 3.80 21.93
C TYR A 317 -11.84 2.98 21.41
N VAL A 318 -11.60 3.05 20.11
CA VAL A 318 -10.50 2.31 19.47
C VAL A 318 -9.15 2.80 20.01
N GLU A 319 -8.97 4.11 20.15
CA GLU A 319 -7.75 4.69 20.71
C GLU A 319 -7.50 4.26 22.14
N LEU A 320 -8.54 4.29 22.99
CA LEU A 320 -8.41 3.88 24.41
C LEU A 320 -8.04 2.41 24.56
N TYR A 321 -8.74 1.51 23.86
CA TYR A 321 -8.63 0.07 24.13
C TYR A 321 -7.67 -0.67 23.22
N ILE A 322 -7.46 -0.21 22.00
CA ILE A 322 -6.70 -0.96 20.99
C ILE A 322 -5.42 -0.21 20.60
N GLY A 323 -5.49 1.11 20.38
CA GLY A 323 -4.35 1.94 20.03
C GLY A 323 -3.52 1.37 18.86
N ASP A 324 -2.20 1.33 19.01
CA ASP A 324 -1.26 0.84 17.98
C ASP A 324 -1.47 -0.64 17.61
N ILE A 325 -2.06 -1.44 18.50
CA ILE A 325 -2.37 -2.86 18.24
C ILE A 325 -3.33 -3.02 17.06
N LEU A 326 -4.15 -2.01 16.79
CA LEU A 326 -5.04 -2.01 15.64
C LEU A 326 -4.30 -2.29 14.32
N THR A 327 -3.19 -1.60 14.09
CA THR A 327 -2.42 -1.71 12.85
C THR A 327 -1.40 -2.85 12.88
N GLU A 328 -0.89 -3.20 14.05
CA GLU A 328 0.17 -4.19 14.19
C GLU A 328 -0.35 -5.62 14.30
N TYR A 329 -1.41 -5.85 15.08
CA TYR A 329 -1.82 -7.21 15.49
C TYR A 329 -3.30 -7.53 15.29
N MET A 330 -4.18 -6.55 15.08
CA MET A 330 -5.62 -6.82 14.99
C MET A 330 -5.96 -7.76 13.81
N TRP A 331 -5.23 -7.66 12.70
CA TRP A 331 -5.34 -8.59 11.59
C TRP A 331 -5.08 -10.05 12.00
N LEU A 332 -4.17 -10.29 12.96
CA LEU A 332 -3.87 -11.64 13.45
C LEU A 332 -5.02 -12.19 14.30
N VAL A 333 -5.63 -11.36 15.14
CA VAL A 333 -6.83 -11.72 15.90
C VAL A 333 -7.95 -12.16 14.94
N LEU A 334 -8.20 -11.32 13.93
CA LEU A 334 -9.21 -11.61 12.90
C LEU A 334 -8.86 -12.87 12.08
N TYR A 335 -7.59 -13.06 11.71
CA TYR A 335 -7.13 -14.23 10.96
C TYR A 335 -7.34 -15.55 11.73
N LYS A 336 -6.98 -15.58 13.01
CA LYS A 336 -7.14 -16.75 13.87
C LYS A 336 -8.61 -17.06 14.21
N THR A 337 -9.46 -16.05 14.29
CA THR A 337 -10.89 -16.18 14.53
C THR A 337 -11.72 -16.25 13.25
N ALA A 338 -11.10 -16.15 12.07
CA ALA A 338 -11.79 -16.19 10.79
C ALA A 338 -12.46 -17.56 10.58
N SER A 339 -13.74 -17.53 10.26
CA SER A 339 -14.48 -18.72 9.83
C SER A 339 -14.04 -19.14 8.41
N SER A 340 -14.57 -20.30 7.94
CA SER A 340 -14.40 -20.74 6.56
C SER A 340 -15.02 -19.78 5.53
N GLU A 341 -15.88 -18.85 5.95
CA GLU A 341 -16.62 -17.95 5.07
C GLU A 341 -16.26 -16.49 5.35
N LEU A 342 -15.95 -15.73 4.28
CA LEU A 342 -15.56 -14.32 4.37
C LEU A 342 -16.74 -13.33 4.24
N ASP A 343 -17.98 -13.82 4.13
CA ASP A 343 -19.14 -12.98 3.89
C ASP A 343 -19.44 -12.01 5.05
N THR A 344 -19.27 -12.43 6.30
CA THR A 344 -19.42 -11.56 7.47
C THR A 344 -18.46 -10.37 7.40
N TYR A 345 -17.22 -10.61 7.06
CA TYR A 345 -16.21 -9.56 6.89
C TYR A 345 -16.51 -8.66 5.67
N LYS A 346 -17.06 -9.22 4.59
CA LYS A 346 -17.49 -8.45 3.41
C LYS A 346 -18.62 -7.49 3.77
N GLN A 347 -19.61 -7.94 4.53
CA GLN A 347 -20.70 -7.09 5.02
C GLN A 347 -20.16 -5.95 5.90
N TYR A 348 -19.26 -6.27 6.82
CA TYR A 348 -18.56 -5.27 7.63
C TYR A 348 -17.82 -4.22 6.78
N MET A 349 -17.15 -4.63 5.71
CA MET A 349 -16.50 -3.68 4.78
C MET A 349 -17.49 -2.72 4.13
N PHE A 350 -18.72 -3.14 3.90
CA PHE A 350 -19.79 -2.32 3.28
C PHE A 350 -20.51 -1.41 4.28
N GLU A 351 -20.35 -1.65 5.57
CA GLU A 351 -21.00 -0.83 6.60
C GLU A 351 -20.46 0.61 6.53
N PRO A 352 -21.36 1.62 6.55
CA PRO A 352 -20.97 3.01 6.68
C PRO A 352 -20.49 3.29 8.11
N GLY A 353 -19.72 4.37 8.34
CA GLY A 353 -19.35 4.84 9.67
C GLY A 353 -18.19 4.17 10.33
N ILE A 354 -17.64 3.16 9.73
CA ILE A 354 -16.51 2.46 10.32
C ILE A 354 -15.20 3.18 9.98
N TYR A 355 -14.40 3.40 11.01
CA TYR A 355 -13.08 4.00 10.88
C TYR A 355 -12.20 3.22 9.89
N THR A 356 -11.53 3.94 8.99
CA THR A 356 -10.82 3.33 7.85
C THR A 356 -9.75 2.32 8.26
N PHE A 357 -9.01 2.59 9.35
CA PHE A 357 -7.98 1.67 9.85
C PHE A 357 -8.59 0.35 10.37
N ASN A 358 -9.81 0.38 10.92
CA ASN A 358 -10.49 -0.83 11.34
C ASN A 358 -10.82 -1.72 10.13
N LYS A 359 -11.26 -1.12 9.01
CA LYS A 359 -11.42 -1.83 7.72
C LYS A 359 -10.08 -2.31 7.15
N GLY A 360 -9.00 -1.55 7.37
CA GLY A 360 -7.65 -1.93 7.02
C GLY A 360 -7.22 -3.26 7.66
N SER A 361 -7.50 -3.46 8.95
CA SER A 361 -7.21 -4.72 9.65
C SER A 361 -7.97 -5.91 9.06
N VAL A 362 -9.21 -5.73 8.63
CA VAL A 362 -9.99 -6.78 7.93
C VAL A 362 -9.42 -7.07 6.55
N SER A 363 -8.98 -6.05 5.83
CA SER A 363 -8.31 -6.22 4.54
C SER A 363 -7.00 -6.98 4.70
N GLU A 364 -6.18 -6.64 5.70
CA GLU A 364 -4.93 -7.35 5.96
C GLU A 364 -5.19 -8.81 6.37
N MET A 365 -6.19 -9.09 7.18
CA MET A 365 -6.61 -10.47 7.49
C MET A 365 -6.91 -11.26 6.21
N ALA A 366 -7.66 -10.71 5.26
CA ALA A 366 -7.96 -11.38 3.99
C ALA A 366 -6.68 -11.63 3.16
N ASN A 367 -5.75 -10.67 3.12
CA ASN A 367 -4.44 -10.83 2.50
C ASN A 367 -3.64 -11.98 3.12
N GLN A 368 -3.63 -12.09 4.45
CA GLN A 368 -2.94 -13.17 5.16
C GLN A 368 -3.58 -14.55 4.88
N ILE A 369 -4.92 -14.61 4.73
CA ILE A 369 -5.59 -15.85 4.28
C ILE A 369 -5.11 -16.25 2.89
N ALA A 370 -5.03 -15.32 1.93
CA ALA A 370 -4.54 -15.62 0.58
C ALA A 370 -3.07 -16.08 0.55
N GLN A 371 -2.24 -15.57 1.46
CA GLN A 371 -0.82 -15.94 1.55
C GLN A 371 -0.60 -17.31 2.21
N HIS A 372 -1.31 -17.60 3.30
CA HIS A 372 -1.06 -18.78 4.12
C HIS A 372 -2.05 -19.93 3.87
N GLN A 373 -3.22 -19.65 3.32
CA GLN A 373 -4.25 -20.63 2.94
C GLN A 373 -4.42 -20.59 1.42
N THR A 374 -3.39 -21.02 0.68
CA THR A 374 -3.30 -20.86 -0.78
C THR A 374 -4.48 -21.45 -1.55
N HIS A 375 -5.18 -22.45 -0.99
CA HIS A 375 -6.40 -23.02 -1.55
C HIS A 375 -7.60 -22.06 -1.51
N ARG A 376 -7.54 -21.00 -0.71
CA ARG A 376 -8.56 -19.94 -0.60
C ARG A 376 -8.23 -18.68 -1.40
N LYS A 377 -7.13 -18.68 -2.14
CA LYS A 377 -6.67 -17.50 -2.85
C LYS A 377 -7.72 -16.94 -3.83
N ASP A 378 -8.39 -17.81 -4.56
CA ASP A 378 -9.42 -17.38 -5.52
C ASP A 378 -10.64 -16.78 -4.81
N GLU A 379 -11.05 -17.35 -3.65
CA GLU A 379 -12.10 -16.80 -2.79
C GLU A 379 -11.74 -15.36 -2.34
N VAL A 380 -10.51 -15.17 -1.88
CA VAL A 380 -10.05 -13.84 -1.42
C VAL A 380 -9.98 -12.84 -2.58
N ILE A 381 -9.55 -13.25 -3.77
CA ILE A 381 -9.54 -12.40 -4.97
C ILE A 381 -10.95 -11.94 -5.32
N GLU A 382 -11.96 -12.84 -5.30
CA GLU A 382 -13.36 -12.48 -5.52
C GLU A 382 -13.88 -11.55 -4.42
N TRP A 383 -13.53 -11.82 -3.16
CA TRP A 383 -13.87 -10.97 -2.03
C TRP A 383 -13.34 -9.55 -2.21
N TYR A 384 -12.07 -9.37 -2.59
CA TYR A 384 -11.51 -8.06 -2.90
C TYR A 384 -12.19 -7.39 -4.07
N ARG A 385 -12.50 -8.13 -5.14
CA ARG A 385 -13.20 -7.60 -6.31
C ARG A 385 -14.56 -7.01 -5.90
N ASP A 386 -15.32 -7.70 -5.07
CA ASP A 386 -16.62 -7.23 -4.56
C ASP A 386 -16.45 -5.96 -3.71
N VAL A 387 -15.46 -5.96 -2.81
CA VAL A 387 -15.15 -4.82 -1.94
C VAL A 387 -14.74 -3.59 -2.77
N PHE A 388 -13.83 -3.74 -3.73
CA PHE A 388 -13.45 -2.64 -4.61
C PHE A 388 -14.60 -2.12 -5.46
N HIS A 389 -15.42 -3.00 -6.03
CA HIS A 389 -16.60 -2.60 -6.78
C HIS A 389 -17.61 -1.82 -5.94
N PHE A 390 -17.78 -2.17 -4.68
CA PHE A 390 -18.63 -1.43 -3.77
C PHE A 390 -18.12 0.00 -3.57
N PHE A 391 -16.84 0.16 -3.25
CA PHE A 391 -16.26 1.47 -3.00
C PHE A 391 -16.20 2.34 -4.27
N LEU A 392 -15.86 1.77 -5.42
CA LEU A 392 -15.87 2.50 -6.71
C LEU A 392 -17.28 3.00 -7.09
N LYS A 393 -18.33 2.22 -6.81
CA LYS A 393 -19.71 2.65 -7.06
C LYS A 393 -20.18 3.72 -6.08
N SER A 394 -19.77 3.62 -4.84
CA SER A 394 -20.09 4.62 -3.81
C SER A 394 -19.43 5.97 -4.09
N SER A 395 -18.23 5.99 -4.68
CA SER A 395 -17.55 7.21 -5.10
C SER A 395 -18.11 7.86 -6.38
N ASN A 396 -18.87 7.14 -7.21
CA ASN A 396 -19.47 7.65 -8.44
C ASN A 396 -20.90 8.24 -8.27
N ASN A 397 -21.43 8.26 -7.05
CA ASN A 397 -22.75 8.83 -6.74
C ASN A 397 -22.69 10.23 -6.12
N PHE A 398 -21.55 10.92 -6.28
CA PHE A 398 -21.36 12.31 -5.87
C PHE A 398 -20.98 13.21 -7.04
#